data_2647450136627dc360a498d73e215f69
#
_entry.id   2647450136627dc360a498d73e215f69
#
_cell.length_a   1.000
_cell.length_b   1.000
_cell.length_c   1.000
_cell.angle_alpha   90.00
_cell.angle_beta   90.00
_cell.angle_gamma   90.00
#
_symmetry.space_group_name_H-M   'P 1'
#
loop_
_entity.id
_entity.type
_entity.pdbx_description
1 polymer ?
#
loop_
_entity_poly.entity_id
_entity_poly.type
_entity_poly.pdbx_seq_one_letter_code
_entity_poly.pdbx_strand_id
1 'polypeptide(L)'
;LALISTDLPEENWQWPEENWQWRDRFAQRLKEYTLGLLWFAQNDEALPKAFRDNVREWGLAKDEYIDNGNFPRQVYVREGRRLHGEHFFTANDAYPVAKGKRPPLYSNSITASHYALDSHAVHKREKGKIALDGFFNYQASVYTVPFGVILPKKVNNLLIPVPASATHVGFSTLRMEPCWMALGQAAGIAAALAIEQNKSVKELDIEDIQAELLKEKTTLM
;
A
#
# COMPACT_ATOMS: atom_id res chain seq x y z
N LEU A 1 12.34 -11.94 -1.08
CA LEU A 1 12.64 -10.71 -0.30
C LEU A 1 11.77 -10.57 0.95
N ALA A 2 10.59 -11.18 0.99
CA ALA A 2 9.73 -11.16 2.18
C ALA A 2 10.25 -11.95 3.39
N LEU A 3 11.39 -12.63 3.27
CA LEU A 3 12.01 -13.36 4.37
C LEU A 3 12.76 -12.45 5.36
N ILE A 4 13.13 -11.25 4.92
CA ILE A 4 13.77 -10.22 5.75
C ILE A 4 12.98 -8.92 5.50
N SER A 5 12.04 -8.64 6.38
CA SER A 5 11.23 -7.42 6.31
C SER A 5 11.41 -6.61 7.57
N THR A 6 11.46 -5.29 7.42
CA THR A 6 11.53 -4.35 8.54
C THR A 6 10.15 -3.99 9.10
N ASP A 7 9.08 -4.58 8.60
CA ASP A 7 7.72 -4.32 9.09
C ASP A 7 7.29 -5.15 10.31
N LEU A 8 8.14 -6.05 10.80
CA LEU A 8 7.93 -6.87 11.99
C LEU A 8 6.55 -7.58 11.98
N PRO A 9 6.36 -8.63 11.14
CA PRO A 9 5.12 -9.42 11.14
C PRO A 9 4.75 -9.88 12.55
N GLU A 10 3.48 -9.93 12.87
CA GLU A 10 2.87 -10.17 14.19
C GLU A 10 3.01 -9.03 15.21
N GLU A 11 3.96 -8.11 15.02
CA GLU A 11 4.18 -7.03 15.98
C GLU A 11 3.53 -5.71 15.51
N ASN A 12 3.29 -5.53 14.21
CA ASN A 12 2.86 -4.26 13.62
C ASN A 12 1.34 -4.08 13.47
N TRP A 13 0.55 -5.16 13.49
CA TRP A 13 -0.88 -5.12 13.17
C TRP A 13 -1.70 -4.29 14.18
N GLN A 14 -1.24 -4.16 15.41
CA GLN A 14 -1.89 -3.38 16.45
C GLN A 14 -1.70 -1.86 16.27
N TRP A 15 -0.76 -1.43 15.44
CA TRP A 15 -0.42 -0.02 15.25
C TRP A 15 -1.63 0.92 15.09
N PRO A 16 -2.65 0.63 14.25
CA PRO A 16 -3.77 1.54 14.06
C PRO A 16 -4.74 1.57 15.24
N GLU A 17 -4.75 0.55 16.11
CA GLU A 17 -5.71 0.40 17.20
C GLU A 17 -5.17 0.85 18.55
N GLU A 18 -3.86 0.81 18.74
CA GLU A 18 -3.21 1.06 19.99
C GLU A 18 -3.01 2.56 20.31
N ASN A 19 -2.77 2.84 21.58
CA ASN A 19 -2.49 4.20 22.10
C ASN A 19 -1.08 4.68 21.74
N TRP A 20 -0.79 5.97 22.00
CA TRP A 20 0.49 6.58 21.66
C TRP A 20 1.67 5.96 22.40
N GLN A 21 1.52 5.59 23.68
CA GLN A 21 2.58 4.95 24.45
C GLN A 21 3.00 3.59 23.85
N TRP A 22 2.03 2.83 23.34
CA TRP A 22 2.33 1.59 22.65
C TRP A 22 3.03 1.88 21.30
N ARG A 23 2.56 2.86 20.54
CA ARG A 23 3.16 3.26 19.26
C ARG A 23 4.59 3.73 19.42
N ASP A 24 4.90 4.50 20.47
CA ASP A 24 6.27 4.94 20.77
C ASP A 24 7.18 3.75 21.07
N ARG A 25 6.73 2.77 21.88
CA ARG A 25 7.50 1.55 22.14
C ARG A 25 7.72 0.73 20.87
N PHE A 26 6.69 0.60 20.04
CA PHE A 26 6.80 -0.12 18.77
C PHE A 26 7.74 0.61 17.80
N ALA A 27 7.68 1.92 17.70
CA ALA A 27 8.59 2.72 16.88
C ALA A 27 10.05 2.52 17.32
N GLN A 28 10.31 2.55 18.63
CA GLN A 28 11.63 2.28 19.18
C GLN A 28 12.08 0.85 18.89
N ARG A 29 11.22 -0.14 19.08
CA ARG A 29 11.46 -1.55 18.74
C ARG A 29 11.83 -1.73 17.27
N LEU A 30 11.11 -1.06 16.36
CA LEU A 30 11.37 -1.10 14.92
C LEU A 30 12.70 -0.46 14.56
N LYS A 31 13.02 0.68 15.18
CA LYS A 31 14.33 1.36 15.02
C LYS A 31 15.47 0.45 15.44
N GLU A 32 15.39 -0.15 16.61
CA GLU A 32 16.42 -1.07 17.13
C GLU A 32 16.59 -2.29 16.23
N TYR A 33 15.49 -2.87 15.76
CA TYR A 33 15.53 -3.98 14.83
C TYR A 33 16.18 -3.60 13.49
N THR A 34 15.81 -2.46 12.92
CA THR A 34 16.34 -2.00 11.64
C THR A 34 17.85 -1.70 11.74
N LEU A 35 18.26 -0.97 12.79
CA LEU A 35 19.67 -0.70 13.04
C LEU A 35 20.46 -1.98 13.38
N GLY A 36 19.84 -2.90 14.09
CA GLY A 36 20.41 -4.21 14.39
C GLY A 36 20.68 -5.05 13.14
N LEU A 37 19.74 -5.02 12.17
CA LEU A 37 19.94 -5.69 10.86
C LEU A 37 21.09 -5.07 10.08
N LEU A 38 21.20 -3.75 10.07
CA LEU A 38 22.31 -3.05 9.41
C LEU A 38 23.64 -3.41 10.07
N TRP A 39 23.70 -3.36 11.40
CA TRP A 39 24.88 -3.75 12.16
C TRP A 39 25.28 -5.19 11.91
N PHE A 40 24.34 -6.13 11.94
CA PHE A 40 24.56 -7.54 11.64
C PHE A 40 25.14 -7.72 10.23
N ALA A 41 24.52 -7.09 9.23
CA ALA A 41 24.99 -7.17 7.85
C ALA A 41 26.40 -6.62 7.64
N GLN A 42 26.82 -5.65 8.46
CA GLN A 42 28.14 -5.02 8.40
C GLN A 42 29.21 -5.80 9.18
N ASN A 43 28.84 -6.53 10.24
CA ASN A 43 29.83 -6.98 11.22
C ASN A 43 29.85 -8.49 11.49
N ASP A 44 28.72 -9.21 11.29
CA ASP A 44 28.64 -10.60 11.68
C ASP A 44 29.49 -11.51 10.80
N GLU A 45 30.37 -12.29 11.43
CA GLU A 45 31.35 -13.17 10.76
C GLU A 45 30.70 -14.36 10.04
N ALA A 46 29.45 -14.69 10.34
CA ALA A 46 28.70 -15.69 9.59
C ALA A 46 28.41 -15.26 8.14
N LEU A 47 28.53 -13.95 7.84
CA LEU A 47 28.35 -13.41 6.50
C LEU A 47 29.69 -13.29 5.74
N PRO A 48 29.69 -13.50 4.41
CA PRO A 48 30.90 -13.36 3.60
C PRO A 48 31.55 -11.98 3.75
N LYS A 49 32.87 -11.93 3.86
CA LYS A 49 33.61 -10.68 4.03
C LYS A 49 33.29 -9.64 2.95
N ALA A 50 33.25 -10.06 1.68
CA ALA A 50 32.93 -9.15 0.57
C ALA A 50 31.53 -8.51 0.69
N PHE A 51 30.55 -9.26 1.21
CA PHE A 51 29.20 -8.73 1.49
C PHE A 51 29.26 -7.69 2.61
N ARG A 52 29.92 -7.98 3.72
CA ARG A 52 30.07 -7.06 4.84
C ARG A 52 30.78 -5.76 4.42
N ASP A 53 31.86 -5.89 3.65
CA ASP A 53 32.62 -4.73 3.17
C ASP A 53 31.75 -3.83 2.27
N ASN A 54 30.93 -4.40 1.38
CA ASN A 54 29.99 -3.65 0.57
C ASN A 54 28.91 -2.96 1.41
N VAL A 55 28.36 -3.67 2.41
CA VAL A 55 27.32 -3.06 3.26
C VAL A 55 27.86 -1.96 4.17
N ARG A 56 29.15 -1.98 4.51
CA ARG A 56 29.80 -0.90 5.30
C ARG A 56 29.90 0.43 4.58
N GLU A 57 29.74 0.44 3.26
CA GLU A 57 29.67 1.68 2.48
C GLU A 57 28.34 2.42 2.67
N TRP A 58 27.35 1.77 3.26
CA TRP A 58 26.00 2.29 3.49
C TRP A 58 25.77 2.61 4.96
N GLY A 59 24.98 3.66 5.19
CA GLY A 59 24.59 4.10 6.52
C GLY A 59 23.36 5.00 6.47
N LEU A 60 23.04 5.62 7.57
CA LEU A 60 22.00 6.63 7.63
C LEU A 60 22.47 7.91 6.91
N ALA A 61 21.58 8.60 6.23
CA ALA A 61 21.86 9.87 5.56
C ALA A 61 22.21 10.95 6.60
N LYS A 62 23.43 11.48 6.54
CA LYS A 62 23.94 12.43 7.55
C LYS A 62 23.28 13.80 7.55
N ASP A 63 22.59 14.12 6.47
CA ASP A 63 21.90 15.38 6.20
C ASP A 63 20.38 15.32 6.40
N GLU A 64 19.84 14.12 6.73
CA GLU A 64 18.42 13.93 7.03
C GLU A 64 18.20 13.58 8.50
N TYR A 65 17.06 14.02 9.05
CA TYR A 65 16.61 13.71 10.42
C TYR A 65 17.68 13.93 11.50
N ILE A 66 18.49 15.00 11.39
CA ILE A 66 19.62 15.30 12.26
C ILE A 66 19.19 15.33 13.73
N ASP A 67 18.00 15.89 14.01
CA ASP A 67 17.39 15.99 15.33
C ASP A 67 16.82 14.67 15.86
N ASN A 68 16.87 13.58 15.08
CA ASN A 68 16.43 12.24 15.46
C ASN A 68 17.55 11.17 15.27
N GLY A 69 18.80 11.57 15.31
CA GLY A 69 19.94 10.67 15.10
C GLY A 69 19.98 10.10 13.68
N ASN A 70 19.60 10.90 12.71
CA ASN A 70 19.55 10.58 11.28
C ASN A 70 18.59 9.40 10.93
N PHE A 71 17.67 9.05 11.83
CA PHE A 71 16.71 8.00 11.61
C PHE A 71 15.32 8.59 11.23
N PRO A 72 14.63 8.04 10.21
CA PRO A 72 13.29 8.51 9.82
C PRO A 72 12.31 8.51 10.98
N ARG A 73 11.50 9.57 11.09
CA ARG A 73 10.43 9.63 12.11
C ARG A 73 9.23 8.78 11.74
N GLN A 74 9.03 8.56 10.45
CA GLN A 74 7.93 7.74 9.97
C GLN A 74 8.21 6.26 10.20
N VAL A 75 7.30 5.61 10.90
CA VAL A 75 7.34 4.17 11.16
C VAL A 75 6.90 3.40 9.92
N TYR A 76 7.62 2.34 9.58
CA TYR A 76 7.27 1.48 8.47
C TYR A 76 6.14 0.51 8.87
N VAL A 77 4.92 0.98 8.75
CA VAL A 77 3.71 0.17 8.87
C VAL A 77 3.06 0.15 7.50
N ARG A 78 3.03 -1.00 6.85
CA ARG A 78 2.61 -1.11 5.45
C ARG A 78 1.13 -0.93 5.25
N GLU A 79 0.34 -1.34 6.22
CA GLU A 79 -1.10 -1.32 6.17
C GLU A 79 -1.66 -0.79 7.48
N GLY A 80 -2.80 -0.12 7.37
CA GLY A 80 -3.52 0.42 8.50
C GLY A 80 -5.01 0.16 8.34
N ARG A 81 -5.82 1.00 8.97
CA ARG A 81 -7.25 1.01 8.74
C ARG A 81 -7.54 1.37 7.28
N ARG A 82 -8.41 0.61 6.65
CA ARG A 82 -8.85 0.82 5.28
C ARG A 82 -10.33 1.17 5.24
N LEU A 83 -10.72 1.88 4.18
CA LEU A 83 -12.10 2.21 3.91
C LEU A 83 -12.95 0.94 3.73
N HIS A 84 -14.19 0.99 4.14
CA HIS A 84 -15.24 0.07 3.71
C HIS A 84 -16.07 0.77 2.63
N GLY A 85 -15.62 0.65 1.39
CA GLY A 85 -16.14 1.38 0.23
C GLY A 85 -17.22 0.61 -0.54
N GLU A 86 -17.77 1.28 -1.56
CA GLU A 86 -18.78 0.70 -2.46
C GLU A 86 -18.21 -0.48 -3.27
N HIS A 87 -16.92 -0.43 -3.63
CA HIS A 87 -16.17 -1.57 -4.15
C HIS A 87 -15.11 -2.01 -3.14
N PHE A 88 -15.07 -3.29 -2.84
CA PHE A 88 -14.08 -3.89 -1.95
C PHE A 88 -13.05 -4.65 -2.79
N PHE A 89 -11.94 -4.01 -3.08
CA PHE A 89 -10.89 -4.54 -3.96
C PHE A 89 -10.20 -5.76 -3.34
N THR A 90 -10.11 -6.82 -4.09
CA THR A 90 -9.53 -8.10 -3.68
C THR A 90 -8.37 -8.50 -4.60
N ALA A 91 -7.69 -9.59 -4.28
CA ALA A 91 -6.70 -10.15 -5.20
C ALA A 91 -7.30 -10.51 -6.57
N ASN A 92 -8.57 -10.90 -6.63
CA ASN A 92 -9.23 -11.28 -7.88
C ASN A 92 -9.42 -10.10 -8.85
N ASP A 93 -9.42 -8.87 -8.35
CA ASP A 93 -9.51 -7.67 -9.19
C ASP A 93 -8.20 -7.40 -9.97
N ALA A 94 -7.08 -7.91 -9.46
CA ALA A 94 -5.76 -7.81 -10.10
C ALA A 94 -5.20 -9.15 -10.60
N TYR A 95 -5.92 -10.25 -10.40
CA TYR A 95 -5.54 -11.60 -10.80
C TYR A 95 -6.28 -12.02 -12.07
N PRO A 96 -5.65 -12.81 -12.98
CA PRO A 96 -6.31 -13.26 -14.20
C PRO A 96 -7.58 -14.07 -13.90
N VAL A 97 -8.66 -13.78 -14.61
CA VAL A 97 -9.95 -14.52 -14.48
C VAL A 97 -9.83 -15.98 -14.93
N ALA A 98 -8.83 -16.28 -15.77
CA ALA A 98 -8.49 -17.64 -16.21
C ALA A 98 -7.03 -17.66 -16.67
N LYS A 99 -6.42 -18.85 -16.74
CA LYS A 99 -5.05 -19.03 -17.24
C LYS A 99 -4.88 -18.38 -18.62
N GLY A 100 -3.87 -17.53 -18.77
CA GLY A 100 -3.58 -16.80 -20.01
C GLY A 100 -4.56 -15.64 -20.32
N LYS A 101 -5.44 -15.28 -19.39
CA LYS A 101 -6.32 -14.12 -19.48
C LYS A 101 -5.80 -12.98 -18.62
N ARG A 102 -6.36 -11.80 -18.82
CA ARG A 102 -6.09 -10.63 -17.99
C ARG A 102 -7.04 -10.56 -16.79
N PRO A 103 -6.76 -9.69 -15.80
CA PRO A 103 -7.70 -9.33 -14.74
C PRO A 103 -9.03 -8.78 -15.29
N PRO A 104 -10.08 -8.71 -14.47
CA PRO A 104 -11.33 -8.02 -14.84
C PRO A 104 -11.07 -6.58 -15.26
N LEU A 105 -11.84 -6.09 -16.22
CA LEU A 105 -11.91 -4.67 -16.56
C LEU A 105 -13.23 -4.10 -16.07
N TYR A 106 -13.14 -2.99 -15.36
CA TYR A 106 -14.31 -2.31 -14.81
C TYR A 106 -14.63 -1.06 -15.64
N SER A 107 -15.87 -0.96 -16.14
CA SER A 107 -16.35 0.20 -16.87
C SER A 107 -16.36 1.48 -16.03
N ASN A 108 -16.46 1.35 -14.70
CA ASN A 108 -16.41 2.44 -13.75
C ASN A 108 -14.99 2.67 -13.19
N SER A 109 -13.95 2.35 -13.96
CA SER A 109 -12.57 2.56 -13.55
C SER A 109 -12.20 4.06 -13.56
N ILE A 110 -11.33 4.44 -12.61
CA ILE A 110 -10.78 5.80 -12.50
C ILE A 110 -9.27 5.84 -12.75
N THR A 111 -8.63 4.69 -12.83
CA THR A 111 -7.23 4.54 -13.24
C THR A 111 -6.92 3.09 -13.56
N ALA A 112 -5.77 2.85 -14.16
CA ALA A 112 -5.18 1.53 -14.34
C ALA A 112 -3.86 1.41 -13.55
N SER A 113 -3.52 0.20 -13.14
CA SER A 113 -2.25 -0.10 -12.47
C SER A 113 -1.74 -1.49 -12.91
N HIS A 114 -0.48 -1.78 -12.62
CA HIS A 114 0.16 -3.06 -12.94
C HIS A 114 1.18 -3.48 -11.88
N TYR A 115 1.14 -2.84 -10.70
CA TYR A 115 2.02 -3.25 -9.61
C TYR A 115 1.68 -4.68 -9.15
N ALA A 116 2.68 -5.41 -8.71
CA ALA A 116 2.49 -6.77 -8.21
C ALA A 116 1.54 -6.81 -6.99
N LEU A 117 0.80 -7.90 -6.88
CA LEU A 117 0.25 -8.29 -5.59
C LEU A 117 1.44 -8.69 -4.71
N ASP A 118 1.91 -7.79 -3.86
CA ASP A 118 3.08 -7.93 -3.00
C ASP A 118 2.66 -7.82 -1.54
N SER A 119 1.90 -8.83 -1.10
CA SER A 119 1.39 -8.91 0.26
C SER A 119 2.42 -9.54 1.19
N HIS A 120 2.68 -8.87 2.31
CA HIS A 120 3.57 -9.39 3.35
C HIS A 120 2.82 -10.31 4.31
N ALA A 121 3.58 -11.20 4.96
CA ALA A 121 3.04 -12.04 6.02
C ALA A 121 2.52 -11.19 7.18
N VAL A 122 1.36 -11.57 7.71
CA VAL A 122 0.77 -10.98 8.93
C VAL A 122 1.22 -11.70 10.19
N HIS A 123 1.60 -12.97 10.05
CA HIS A 123 2.16 -13.78 11.13
C HIS A 123 3.55 -14.29 10.80
N LYS A 124 4.34 -14.57 11.86
CA LYS A 124 5.60 -15.29 11.74
C LYS A 124 5.35 -16.71 11.25
N ARG A 125 6.41 -17.33 10.74
CA ARG A 125 6.31 -18.73 10.27
C ARG A 125 5.87 -19.67 11.39
N GLU A 126 4.79 -20.35 11.18
CA GLU A 126 4.30 -21.39 12.09
C GLU A 126 4.85 -22.77 11.71
N LYS A 127 5.18 -23.58 12.73
CA LYS A 127 5.66 -24.94 12.53
C LYS A 127 4.57 -25.79 11.84
N GLY A 128 4.94 -26.45 10.76
CA GLY A 128 4.03 -27.33 10.01
C GLY A 128 3.20 -26.63 8.92
N LYS A 129 3.22 -25.30 8.82
CA LYS A 129 2.61 -24.59 7.70
C LYS A 129 3.61 -24.43 6.55
N ILE A 130 3.14 -24.67 5.32
CA ILE A 130 3.95 -24.57 4.09
C ILE A 130 4.15 -23.08 3.72
N ALA A 131 3.10 -22.28 3.82
CA ALA A 131 3.10 -20.87 3.47
C ALA A 131 3.08 -19.96 4.71
N LEU A 132 3.55 -18.73 4.55
CA LEU A 132 3.40 -17.66 5.53
C LEU A 132 1.97 -17.11 5.42
N ASP A 133 1.28 -16.98 6.56
CA ASP A 133 -0.06 -16.42 6.59
C ASP A 133 -0.07 -14.95 6.13
N GLY A 134 -0.97 -14.62 5.22
CA GLY A 134 -1.06 -13.29 4.59
C GLY A 134 -0.04 -13.01 3.49
N PHE A 135 0.98 -13.85 3.33
CA PHE A 135 1.96 -13.70 2.26
C PHE A 135 1.38 -14.15 0.91
N PHE A 136 1.40 -13.24 -0.06
CA PHE A 136 1.04 -13.54 -1.44
C PHE A 136 1.84 -12.66 -2.39
N ASN A 137 2.53 -13.27 -3.35
CA ASN A 137 3.27 -12.54 -4.38
C ASN A 137 2.86 -13.03 -5.77
N TYR A 138 2.44 -12.10 -6.60
CA TYR A 138 2.07 -12.37 -7.99
C TYR A 138 2.31 -11.13 -8.84
N GLN A 139 3.07 -11.26 -9.93
CA GLN A 139 3.27 -10.18 -10.89
C GLN A 139 1.98 -9.96 -11.68
N ALA A 140 1.22 -8.94 -11.32
CA ALA A 140 -0.01 -8.59 -12.01
C ALA A 140 0.27 -8.05 -13.42
N SER A 141 -0.59 -8.38 -14.36
CA SER A 141 -0.73 -7.62 -15.60
C SER A 141 -1.55 -6.36 -15.33
N VAL A 142 -1.70 -5.49 -16.34
CA VAL A 142 -2.52 -4.27 -16.18
C VAL A 142 -3.94 -4.62 -15.77
N TYR A 143 -4.44 -3.98 -14.73
CA TYR A 143 -5.79 -4.08 -14.19
C TYR A 143 -6.37 -2.68 -13.99
N THR A 144 -7.69 -2.58 -13.86
CA THR A 144 -8.40 -1.32 -13.64
C THR A 144 -8.83 -1.18 -12.20
N VAL A 145 -8.90 0.07 -11.70
CA VAL A 145 -9.30 0.37 -10.33
C VAL A 145 -10.65 1.10 -10.35
N PRO A 146 -11.71 0.47 -9.83
CA PRO A 146 -13.05 1.03 -9.81
C PRO A 146 -13.17 2.27 -8.91
N PHE A 147 -14.01 3.24 -9.28
CA PHE A 147 -14.29 4.44 -8.46
C PHE A 147 -14.76 4.11 -7.04
N GLY A 148 -15.53 3.03 -6.88
CA GLY A 148 -16.07 2.59 -5.60
C GLY A 148 -15.02 2.27 -4.52
N VAL A 149 -13.73 2.11 -4.88
CA VAL A 149 -12.67 1.87 -3.88
C VAL A 149 -12.39 3.08 -3.00
N ILE A 150 -12.73 4.29 -3.47
CA ILE A 150 -12.53 5.54 -2.73
C ILE A 150 -13.83 6.12 -2.16
N LEU A 151 -14.99 5.49 -2.44
CA LEU A 151 -16.32 5.91 -1.99
C LEU A 151 -16.75 5.18 -0.73
N PRO A 152 -16.91 5.86 0.42
CA PRO A 152 -17.47 5.25 1.64
C PRO A 152 -18.92 4.80 1.46
N LYS A 153 -19.30 3.63 1.99
CA LYS A 153 -20.71 3.17 1.96
C LYS A 153 -21.67 4.07 2.74
N LYS A 154 -21.21 4.63 3.86
CA LYS A 154 -22.09 5.31 4.82
C LYS A 154 -22.02 6.84 4.80
N VAL A 155 -21.05 7.41 4.08
CA VAL A 155 -20.85 8.87 4.01
C VAL A 155 -20.94 9.31 2.55
N ASN A 156 -21.66 10.40 2.29
CA ASN A 156 -21.98 10.81 0.91
C ASN A 156 -21.09 11.93 0.36
N ASN A 157 -20.35 12.62 1.23
CA ASN A 157 -19.53 13.79 0.88
C ASN A 157 -18.06 13.61 1.23
N LEU A 158 -17.56 12.41 1.11
CA LEU A 158 -16.19 12.06 1.46
C LEU A 158 -15.59 11.15 0.38
N LEU A 159 -14.35 11.42 0.01
CA LEU A 159 -13.53 10.57 -0.88
C LEU A 159 -12.23 10.23 -0.16
N ILE A 160 -11.82 8.96 -0.20
CA ILE A 160 -10.68 8.45 0.56
C ILE A 160 -9.71 7.70 -0.38
N PRO A 161 -8.73 8.40 -0.98
CA PRO A 161 -7.85 7.80 -1.99
C PRO A 161 -6.72 6.93 -1.42
N VAL A 162 -6.20 7.21 -0.21
CA VAL A 162 -5.01 6.51 0.31
C VAL A 162 -5.38 5.23 1.04
N PRO A 163 -6.17 5.24 2.13
CA PRO A 163 -6.62 4.00 2.76
C PRO A 163 -7.84 3.43 2.01
N ALA A 164 -7.68 3.20 0.71
CA ALA A 164 -8.72 2.72 -0.19
C ALA A 164 -9.33 1.39 0.27
N SER A 165 -10.55 1.13 -0.16
CA SER A 165 -11.31 -0.07 0.21
C SER A 165 -10.74 -1.32 -0.44
N ALA A 166 -10.08 -2.17 0.34
CA ALA A 166 -9.49 -3.41 -0.15
C ALA A 166 -9.27 -4.44 0.96
N THR A 167 -9.15 -5.71 0.57
CA THR A 167 -8.58 -6.76 1.44
C THR A 167 -7.09 -6.52 1.69
N HIS A 168 -6.50 -7.23 2.64
CA HIS A 168 -5.04 -7.22 2.88
C HIS A 168 -4.25 -7.49 1.59
N VAL A 169 -4.57 -8.57 0.88
CA VAL A 169 -3.88 -8.93 -0.37
C VAL A 169 -4.20 -7.95 -1.49
N GLY A 170 -5.48 -7.55 -1.65
CA GLY A 170 -5.86 -6.57 -2.67
C GLY A 170 -5.20 -5.21 -2.48
N PHE A 171 -5.07 -4.74 -1.24
CA PHE A 171 -4.42 -3.48 -0.95
C PHE A 171 -2.93 -3.47 -1.28
N SER A 172 -2.27 -4.63 -1.24
CA SER A 172 -0.83 -4.73 -1.50
C SER A 172 -0.41 -4.24 -2.88
N THR A 173 -1.31 -4.25 -3.86
CA THR A 173 -1.07 -3.70 -5.20
C THR A 173 -1.55 -2.26 -5.37
N LEU A 174 -2.49 -1.77 -4.53
CA LEU A 174 -3.00 -0.40 -4.58
C LEU A 174 -2.16 0.61 -3.77
N ARG A 175 -1.39 0.15 -2.81
CA ARG A 175 -0.69 0.97 -1.80
C ARG A 175 0.56 1.71 -2.28
N MET A 176 0.84 1.67 -3.56
CA MET A 176 1.99 2.40 -4.12
C MET A 176 1.61 3.85 -4.42
N GLU A 177 2.53 4.77 -4.15
CA GLU A 177 2.32 6.20 -4.27
C GLU A 177 1.78 6.62 -5.65
N PRO A 178 2.27 6.10 -6.79
CA PRO A 178 1.70 6.47 -8.08
C PRO A 178 0.21 6.11 -8.22
N CYS A 179 -0.21 4.98 -7.64
CA CYS A 179 -1.63 4.61 -7.61
C CYS A 179 -2.43 5.59 -6.73
N TRP A 180 -1.93 5.93 -5.55
CA TRP A 180 -2.58 6.90 -4.67
C TRP A 180 -2.67 8.30 -5.28
N MET A 181 -1.66 8.71 -6.04
CA MET A 181 -1.69 9.98 -6.79
C MET A 181 -2.80 9.97 -7.84
N ALA A 182 -2.96 8.89 -8.60
CA ALA A 182 -4.04 8.74 -9.56
C ALA A 182 -5.43 8.69 -8.89
N LEU A 183 -5.57 7.98 -7.77
CA LEU A 183 -6.80 7.97 -6.97
C LEU A 183 -7.11 9.35 -6.40
N GLY A 184 -6.08 10.12 -5.98
CA GLY A 184 -6.21 11.49 -5.51
C GLY A 184 -6.65 12.45 -6.61
N GLN A 185 -6.12 12.31 -7.82
CA GLN A 185 -6.55 13.06 -9.00
C GLN A 185 -8.03 12.82 -9.30
N ALA A 186 -8.44 11.55 -9.34
CA ALA A 186 -9.84 11.19 -9.56
C ALA A 186 -10.76 11.72 -8.45
N ALA A 187 -10.30 11.67 -7.19
CA ALA A 187 -11.05 12.24 -6.07
C ALA A 187 -11.22 13.76 -6.20
N GLY A 188 -10.18 14.47 -6.61
CA GLY A 188 -10.23 15.93 -6.84
C GLY A 188 -11.21 16.30 -7.95
N ILE A 189 -11.15 15.60 -9.08
CA ILE A 189 -12.08 15.80 -10.21
C ILE A 189 -13.53 15.51 -9.78
N ALA A 190 -13.77 14.38 -9.12
CA ALA A 190 -15.10 14.03 -8.64
C ALA A 190 -15.65 15.06 -7.66
N ALA A 191 -14.82 15.59 -6.76
CA ALA A 191 -15.23 16.64 -5.82
C ALA A 191 -15.60 17.94 -6.54
N ALA A 192 -14.83 18.36 -7.55
CA ALA A 192 -15.12 19.54 -8.37
C ALA A 192 -16.44 19.39 -9.13
N LEU A 193 -16.62 18.26 -9.83
CA LEU A 193 -17.86 17.97 -10.57
C LEU A 193 -19.08 17.92 -9.64
N ALA A 194 -18.94 17.37 -8.43
CA ALA A 194 -20.02 17.31 -7.46
C ALA A 194 -20.50 18.72 -7.06
N ILE A 195 -19.56 19.67 -6.89
CA ILE A 195 -19.86 21.05 -6.59
C ILE A 195 -20.53 21.73 -7.80
N GLU A 196 -19.96 21.59 -8.99
CA GLU A 196 -20.46 22.18 -10.23
C GLU A 196 -21.87 21.72 -10.60
N GLN A 197 -22.13 20.40 -10.41
CA GLN A 197 -23.43 19.80 -10.71
C GLN A 197 -24.43 19.86 -9.54
N ASN A 198 -24.01 20.38 -8.37
CA ASN A 198 -24.80 20.39 -7.14
C ASN A 198 -25.34 18.98 -6.78
N LYS A 199 -24.47 17.97 -6.90
CA LYS A 199 -24.73 16.57 -6.59
C LYS A 199 -23.82 16.09 -5.45
N SER A 200 -24.19 15.01 -4.78
CA SER A 200 -23.21 14.27 -3.96
C SER A 200 -22.23 13.51 -4.86
N VAL A 201 -21.05 13.17 -4.36
CA VAL A 201 -20.03 12.42 -5.12
C VAL A 201 -20.51 11.03 -5.57
N LYS A 202 -21.55 10.49 -4.92
CA LYS A 202 -22.16 9.20 -5.27
C LYS A 202 -23.19 9.29 -6.39
N GLU A 203 -23.70 10.49 -6.67
CA GLU A 203 -24.72 10.76 -7.71
C GLU A 203 -24.09 11.21 -9.02
N LEU A 204 -22.74 11.30 -9.07
CA LEU A 204 -22.04 11.65 -10.30
C LEU A 204 -22.08 10.48 -11.29
N ASP A 205 -22.26 10.82 -12.53
CA ASP A 205 -22.09 9.88 -13.63
C ASP A 205 -20.60 9.59 -13.81
N ILE A 206 -20.25 8.32 -13.89
CA ILE A 206 -18.84 7.92 -13.99
C ILE A 206 -18.19 8.40 -15.29
N GLU A 207 -18.98 8.51 -16.33
CA GLU A 207 -18.57 9.00 -17.65
C GLU A 207 -18.08 10.45 -17.60
N ASP A 208 -18.69 11.30 -16.76
CA ASP A 208 -18.25 12.68 -16.55
C ASP A 208 -16.87 12.71 -15.88
N ILE A 209 -16.66 11.89 -14.86
CA ILE A 209 -15.37 11.78 -14.18
C ILE A 209 -14.31 11.26 -15.15
N GLN A 210 -14.63 10.23 -15.93
CA GLN A 210 -13.72 9.63 -16.90
C GLN A 210 -13.38 10.63 -18.03
N ALA A 211 -14.33 11.42 -18.47
CA ALA A 211 -14.10 12.45 -19.49
C ALA A 211 -13.04 13.48 -19.03
N GLU A 212 -13.14 13.95 -17.79
CA GLU A 212 -12.14 14.87 -17.22
C GLU A 212 -10.77 14.18 -17.01
N LEU A 213 -10.77 12.95 -16.51
CA LEU A 213 -9.54 12.16 -16.36
C LEU A 213 -8.81 11.96 -17.69
N LEU A 214 -9.54 11.71 -18.78
CA LEU A 214 -8.97 11.56 -20.12
C LEU A 214 -8.38 12.85 -20.66
N LYS A 215 -9.00 14.03 -20.39
CA LYS A 215 -8.42 15.34 -20.72
C LYS A 215 -7.07 15.54 -20.06
N GLU A 216 -6.92 15.07 -18.82
CA GLU A 216 -5.68 15.10 -18.05
C GLU A 216 -4.73 13.93 -18.40
N LYS A 217 -5.00 13.16 -19.46
CA LYS A 217 -4.21 12.03 -19.97
C LYS A 217 -4.06 10.87 -19.00
N THR A 218 -5.01 10.70 -18.08
CA THR A 218 -5.06 9.51 -17.22
C THR A 218 -5.35 8.27 -18.07
N THR A 219 -4.63 7.18 -17.78
CA THR A 219 -4.86 5.91 -18.47
C THR A 219 -6.09 5.22 -17.86
N LEU A 220 -7.16 5.17 -18.65
CA LEU A 220 -8.33 4.32 -18.44
C LEU A 220 -8.30 3.18 -19.47
N MET A 221 -8.83 2.03 -19.14
CA MET A 221 -8.85 0.86 -20.03
C MET A 221 -10.28 0.44 -20.31
#